data_c090e4157662310255db24cfab8f6723
#
_entry.id   c090e4157662310255db24cfab8f6723
#
_cell.length_a   1.000
_cell.length_b   1.000
_cell.length_c   1.000
_cell.angle_alpha   90.00
_cell.angle_beta   90.00
_cell.angle_gamma   90.00
#
_symmetry.space_group_name_H-M   'P 1'
#
loop_
_entity.id
_entity.type
_entity.pdbx_description
1 polymer ?
#
loop_
_entity_poly.entity_id
_entity_poly.type
_entity_poly.pdbx_seq_one_letter_code
_entity_poly.pdbx_strand_id
1 'polypeptide(L)'
;MTRILLLCAAIAAGAAWYLALPPRAGALPPALPGLPAPVRGAIHVHSNRSDGTADVNEIAAAAARAGLQFVIFTDHGNALRAPDPPRYLGGVLCIDAVEISTQHGHVVALGLPESPYPLGGEARDVLEDIARLGGFAIAAHPDSEKPELQWTAWESPIGGLEWLNADSEWRDESVWSLARAVLTYPGRATETLVTLLDRPSATLERWDTLTRTRRSVGLAGSDAHARIGLRTLGEPYDNSAPLHVPSYEQIFRLFSNTLTHTALSGDAAADAATVIAAIRAGHVYSTIDALGGPAVMSFTATSGGAMAAGGDVLPLNGPVALRVEVQAPADARIDLLKDGAVVETRTGPLLELADAAAPAVYRVEVSLPGAPGQPAVPWIVSNPIYAGRDAAAAVPAARPPATTFAVEYKDGPVQGWIVETSQGSLGAIDVVKAITGTELSLRYGLGGAASSSPFTAFVMPAGPELAKHTQLTFTARANKPTRMSVQLREPSVEAGERWHRSVYLGPEPREVTVYFDDMTPRGPTSRPQPTLANIQAVLFVVDTENTAHGGNGTIWIDDVRYGR
;
A
#
# COMPACT_ATOMS: atom_id res chain seq x y z
N MET A 1 -57.30 -25.34 -13.35
CA MET A 1 -56.05 -26.10 -13.49
C MET A 1 -54.85 -25.19 -13.74
N THR A 2 -54.84 -24.30 -14.73
CA THR A 2 -53.68 -23.46 -15.10
C THR A 2 -53.15 -22.60 -13.95
N ARG A 3 -54.01 -21.94 -13.14
CA ARG A 3 -53.62 -21.14 -11.99
C ARG A 3 -52.94 -21.94 -10.86
N ILE A 4 -53.38 -23.18 -10.64
CA ILE A 4 -52.78 -24.08 -9.64
C ILE A 4 -51.41 -24.55 -10.12
N LEU A 5 -51.26 -24.88 -11.40
CA LEU A 5 -49.97 -25.24 -11.98
C LEU A 5 -48.96 -24.09 -11.93
N LEU A 6 -49.38 -22.86 -12.23
CA LEU A 6 -48.54 -21.66 -12.10
C LEU A 6 -48.11 -21.41 -10.65
N LEU A 7 -49.03 -21.58 -9.69
CA LEU A 7 -48.73 -21.46 -8.27
C LEU A 7 -47.72 -22.53 -7.81
N CYS A 8 -47.93 -23.79 -8.19
CA CYS A 8 -47.00 -24.87 -7.89
C CYS A 8 -45.62 -24.64 -8.51
N ALA A 9 -45.56 -24.17 -9.76
CA ALA A 9 -44.30 -23.84 -10.42
C ALA A 9 -43.58 -22.67 -9.72
N ALA A 10 -44.29 -21.61 -9.30
CA ALA A 10 -43.73 -20.50 -8.57
C ALA A 10 -43.18 -20.91 -7.17
N ILE A 11 -43.92 -21.78 -6.45
CA ILE A 11 -43.48 -22.35 -5.17
C ILE A 11 -42.22 -23.22 -5.38
N ALA A 12 -42.21 -24.08 -6.41
CA ALA A 12 -41.05 -24.91 -6.70
C ALA A 12 -39.82 -24.08 -7.09
N ALA A 13 -40.00 -23.03 -7.91
CA ALA A 13 -38.94 -22.11 -8.27
C ALA A 13 -38.41 -21.33 -7.06
N GLY A 14 -39.30 -20.85 -6.18
CA GLY A 14 -38.92 -20.18 -4.94
C GLY A 14 -38.19 -21.11 -3.96
N ALA A 15 -38.63 -22.37 -3.84
CA ALA A 15 -37.95 -23.38 -3.04
C ALA A 15 -36.55 -23.72 -3.60
N ALA A 16 -36.42 -23.90 -4.92
CA ALA A 16 -35.17 -24.15 -5.59
C ALA A 16 -34.19 -22.97 -5.40
N TRP A 17 -34.69 -21.74 -5.55
CA TRP A 17 -33.90 -20.55 -5.30
C TRP A 17 -33.45 -20.47 -3.83
N TYR A 18 -34.33 -20.70 -2.85
CA TYR A 18 -33.98 -20.69 -1.43
C TYR A 18 -32.91 -21.73 -1.08
N LEU A 19 -32.97 -22.92 -1.66
CA LEU A 19 -31.98 -24.00 -1.50
C LEU A 19 -30.65 -23.69 -2.20
N ALA A 20 -30.66 -22.84 -3.21
CA ALA A 20 -29.45 -22.38 -3.91
C ALA A 20 -28.70 -21.25 -3.20
N LEU A 21 -29.35 -20.63 -2.18
CA LEU A 21 -28.69 -19.55 -1.41
C LEU A 21 -27.46 -20.09 -0.67
N PRO A 22 -26.36 -19.32 -0.61
CA PRO A 22 -25.19 -19.70 0.18
C PRO A 22 -25.54 -19.92 1.65
N PRO A 23 -24.86 -20.84 2.36
CA PRO A 23 -25.09 -21.05 3.79
C PRO A 23 -24.80 -19.79 4.60
N ARG A 24 -25.48 -19.61 5.71
CA ARG A 24 -25.13 -18.58 6.68
C ARG A 24 -23.95 -19.03 7.52
N ALA A 25 -23.15 -18.07 8.01
CA ALA A 25 -22.12 -18.34 8.99
C ALA A 25 -22.69 -19.10 10.20
N GLY A 26 -21.99 -20.12 10.65
CA GLY A 26 -22.32 -20.85 11.87
C GLY A 26 -22.19 -19.97 13.11
N ALA A 27 -22.92 -20.34 14.19
CA ALA A 27 -22.71 -19.68 15.47
C ALA A 27 -21.34 -20.04 16.04
N LEU A 28 -20.59 -19.04 16.49
CA LEU A 28 -19.33 -19.26 17.21
C LEU A 28 -19.59 -19.86 18.60
N PRO A 29 -18.68 -20.69 19.11
CA PRO A 29 -18.70 -21.11 20.50
C PRO A 29 -18.56 -19.88 21.44
N PRO A 30 -18.84 -20.02 22.76
CA PRO A 30 -18.60 -18.94 23.71
C PRO A 30 -17.17 -18.40 23.62
N ALA A 31 -17.03 -17.08 23.88
CA ALA A 31 -15.70 -16.45 23.89
C ALA A 31 -14.76 -17.13 24.89
N LEU A 32 -13.48 -17.23 24.52
CA LEU A 32 -12.45 -17.79 25.38
C LEU A 32 -12.28 -16.91 26.63
N PRO A 33 -12.27 -17.49 27.84
CA PRO A 33 -12.08 -16.72 29.06
C PRO A 33 -10.73 -16.01 29.09
N GLY A 34 -10.72 -14.74 29.51
CA GLY A 34 -9.49 -13.97 29.72
C GLY A 34 -8.95 -13.24 28.49
N LEU A 35 -9.54 -13.42 27.29
CA LEU A 35 -9.19 -12.60 26.14
C LEU A 35 -9.95 -11.26 26.19
N PRO A 36 -9.28 -10.14 25.89
CA PRO A 36 -9.95 -8.83 25.83
C PRO A 36 -10.97 -8.80 24.69
N ALA A 37 -11.97 -7.94 24.82
CA ALA A 37 -12.90 -7.67 23.72
C ALA A 37 -12.10 -7.14 22.50
N PRO A 38 -12.31 -7.71 21.33
CA PRO A 38 -11.55 -7.32 20.14
C PRO A 38 -11.91 -5.91 19.70
N VAL A 39 -10.91 -5.11 19.32
CA VAL A 39 -11.09 -3.83 18.61
C VAL A 39 -11.01 -4.12 17.12
N ARG A 40 -12.15 -4.04 16.43
CA ARG A 40 -12.30 -4.42 15.04
C ARG A 40 -12.58 -3.23 14.15
N GLY A 41 -12.02 -3.22 12.94
CA GLY A 41 -12.28 -2.14 12.01
C GLY A 41 -12.07 -2.52 10.55
N ALA A 42 -12.48 -1.58 9.69
CA ALA A 42 -12.24 -1.60 8.26
C ALA A 42 -11.12 -0.64 7.89
N ILE A 43 -10.30 -1.05 6.94
CA ILE A 43 -9.21 -0.27 6.37
C ILE A 43 -9.40 -0.26 4.86
N HIS A 44 -8.97 0.81 4.19
CA HIS A 44 -9.14 1.03 2.78
C HIS A 44 -10.63 1.27 2.45
N VAL A 45 -11.06 2.49 2.67
CA VAL A 45 -12.47 2.89 2.49
C VAL A 45 -12.52 4.23 1.79
N HIS A 46 -13.28 4.30 0.69
CA HIS A 46 -13.48 5.51 -0.09
C HIS A 46 -14.80 6.18 0.25
N SER A 47 -14.76 7.48 0.43
CA SER A 47 -15.94 8.32 0.61
C SER A 47 -16.26 9.09 -0.69
N ASN A 48 -17.31 9.89 -0.67
CA ASN A 48 -17.67 10.80 -1.77
C ASN A 48 -16.68 11.97 -1.96
N ARG A 49 -15.56 11.97 -1.24
CA ARG A 49 -14.43 12.88 -1.49
C ARG A 49 -13.58 12.43 -2.68
N SER A 50 -13.56 11.14 -2.95
CA SER A 50 -12.96 10.60 -4.17
C SER A 50 -14.03 9.90 -5.00
N ASP A 51 -14.11 8.62 -4.98
CA ASP A 51 -14.96 7.83 -5.85
C ASP A 51 -15.90 6.86 -5.12
N GLY A 52 -15.99 6.95 -3.79
CA GLY A 52 -17.04 6.32 -3.00
C GLY A 52 -18.40 7.03 -3.14
N THR A 53 -19.48 6.37 -2.74
CA THR A 53 -20.86 6.86 -2.96
C THR A 53 -21.48 7.56 -1.77
N ALA A 54 -20.89 7.51 -0.58
CA ALA A 54 -21.45 8.04 0.65
C ALA A 54 -20.50 8.98 1.41
N ASP A 55 -21.04 9.82 2.25
CA ASP A 55 -20.25 10.66 3.14
C ASP A 55 -19.72 9.88 4.36
N VAL A 56 -18.80 10.50 5.10
CA VAL A 56 -18.15 9.90 6.28
C VAL A 56 -19.17 9.51 7.36
N ASN A 57 -20.28 10.26 7.54
CA ASN A 57 -21.27 9.95 8.57
C ASN A 57 -22.09 8.72 8.19
N GLU A 58 -22.47 8.58 6.93
CA GLU A 58 -23.22 7.43 6.41
C GLU A 58 -22.35 6.17 6.47
N ILE A 59 -21.06 6.27 6.12
CA ILE A 59 -20.10 5.17 6.19
C ILE A 59 -19.87 4.75 7.65
N ALA A 60 -19.69 5.70 8.57
CA ALA A 60 -19.55 5.41 10.01
C ALA A 60 -20.81 4.72 10.57
N ALA A 61 -22.00 5.15 10.16
CA ALA A 61 -23.24 4.49 10.54
C ALA A 61 -23.34 3.05 10.00
N ALA A 62 -22.87 2.80 8.78
CA ALA A 62 -22.78 1.45 8.21
C ALA A 62 -21.79 0.57 8.99
N ALA A 63 -20.64 1.12 9.37
CA ALA A 63 -19.63 0.45 10.19
C ALA A 63 -20.18 0.10 11.59
N ALA A 64 -20.90 1.02 12.23
CA ALA A 64 -21.57 0.76 13.52
C ALA A 64 -22.56 -0.40 13.42
N ARG A 65 -23.38 -0.46 12.35
CA ARG A 65 -24.32 -1.57 12.11
C ARG A 65 -23.62 -2.89 11.82
N ALA A 66 -22.40 -2.84 11.26
CA ALA A 66 -21.54 -4.02 11.06
C ALA A 66 -20.79 -4.43 12.35
N GLY A 67 -20.87 -3.63 13.42
CA GLY A 67 -20.22 -3.89 14.72
C GLY A 67 -18.73 -3.56 14.72
N LEU A 68 -18.26 -2.65 13.84
CA LEU A 68 -16.88 -2.16 13.82
C LEU A 68 -16.70 -1.00 14.82
N GLN A 69 -15.50 -0.89 15.38
CA GLN A 69 -15.10 0.16 16.30
C GLN A 69 -14.26 1.26 15.65
N PHE A 70 -13.63 0.98 14.51
CA PHE A 70 -12.91 1.99 13.74
C PHE A 70 -13.06 1.80 12.23
N VAL A 71 -12.89 2.89 11.48
CA VAL A 71 -12.78 2.93 10.02
C VAL A 71 -11.63 3.85 9.64
N ILE A 72 -10.76 3.39 8.74
CA ILE A 72 -9.71 4.20 8.14
C ILE A 72 -10.11 4.52 6.71
N PHE A 73 -10.41 5.81 6.49
CA PHE A 73 -10.72 6.36 5.18
C PHE A 73 -9.42 6.61 4.41
N THR A 74 -9.42 6.25 3.15
CA THR A 74 -8.24 6.32 2.28
C THR A 74 -8.61 6.89 0.92
N ASP A 75 -9.40 7.95 0.91
CA ASP A 75 -9.78 8.63 -0.32
C ASP A 75 -8.56 8.91 -1.20
N HIS A 76 -8.70 8.73 -2.52
CA HIS A 76 -7.63 8.99 -3.48
C HIS A 76 -7.09 10.41 -3.35
N GLY A 77 -5.76 10.55 -3.41
CA GLY A 77 -5.11 11.84 -3.28
C GLY A 77 -3.60 11.78 -3.44
N ASN A 78 -2.99 12.93 -3.27
CA ASN A 78 -1.54 13.12 -3.36
C ASN A 78 -0.95 13.74 -2.08
N ALA A 79 -1.66 13.63 -0.98
CA ALA A 79 -1.31 14.13 0.34
C ALA A 79 -1.14 15.66 0.47
N LEU A 80 -1.56 16.44 -0.50
CA LEU A 80 -1.59 17.92 -0.35
C LEU A 80 -2.71 18.39 0.57
N ARG A 81 -3.74 17.58 0.79
CA ARG A 81 -4.79 17.87 1.76
C ARG A 81 -4.35 17.37 3.14
N ALA A 82 -4.42 18.25 4.13
CA ALA A 82 -4.26 17.84 5.51
C ALA A 82 -5.33 16.80 5.89
N PRO A 83 -4.97 15.71 6.61
CA PRO A 83 -5.95 14.76 7.08
C PRO A 83 -6.92 15.41 8.07
N ASP A 84 -8.19 15.00 8.02
CA ASP A 84 -9.17 15.43 9.01
C ASP A 84 -8.77 14.97 10.41
N PRO A 85 -8.99 15.76 11.44
CA PRO A 85 -8.80 15.31 12.82
C PRO A 85 -9.65 14.06 13.12
N PRO A 86 -9.07 13.05 13.78
CA PRO A 86 -9.81 11.85 14.18
C PRO A 86 -11.02 12.20 15.04
N ARG A 87 -12.13 11.49 14.86
CA ARG A 87 -13.37 11.73 15.61
C ARG A 87 -14.21 10.47 15.72
N TYR A 88 -15.01 10.41 16.78
CA TYR A 88 -16.03 9.38 16.93
C TYR A 88 -17.34 9.82 16.27
N LEU A 89 -17.89 8.95 15.39
CA LEU A 89 -19.20 9.12 14.79
C LEU A 89 -20.04 7.86 15.06
N GLY A 90 -21.14 8.03 15.79
CA GLY A 90 -21.99 6.90 16.15
C GLY A 90 -21.28 5.78 16.94
N GLY A 91 -20.22 6.12 17.69
CA GLY A 91 -19.41 5.16 18.44
C GLY A 91 -18.27 4.51 17.63
N VAL A 92 -18.12 4.85 16.36
CA VAL A 92 -17.03 4.39 15.48
C VAL A 92 -15.95 5.46 15.38
N LEU A 93 -14.70 5.10 15.64
CA LEU A 93 -13.55 5.96 15.44
C LEU A 93 -13.25 6.11 13.93
N CYS A 94 -13.36 7.31 13.42
CA CYS A 94 -13.06 7.67 12.03
C CYS A 94 -11.66 8.26 11.95
N ILE A 95 -10.80 7.63 11.17
CA ILE A 95 -9.40 8.02 10.94
C ILE A 95 -9.24 8.35 9.46
N ASP A 96 -8.67 9.52 9.15
CA ASP A 96 -8.41 9.96 7.78
C ASP A 96 -6.97 9.59 7.38
N ALA A 97 -6.83 9.02 6.21
CA ALA A 97 -5.58 8.63 5.57
C ALA A 97 -5.68 8.94 4.06
N VAL A 98 -4.82 8.42 3.23
CA VAL A 98 -4.84 8.66 1.79
C VAL A 98 -4.36 7.44 1.02
N GLU A 99 -4.99 7.16 -0.12
CA GLU A 99 -4.48 6.27 -1.14
C GLU A 99 -3.80 7.08 -2.25
N ILE A 100 -2.52 6.80 -2.49
CA ILE A 100 -1.67 7.49 -3.45
C ILE A 100 -1.41 6.58 -4.63
N SER A 101 -1.76 7.06 -5.84
CA SER A 101 -1.41 6.36 -7.08
C SER A 101 0.06 6.53 -7.42
N THR A 102 0.73 5.43 -7.82
CA THR A 102 2.11 5.42 -8.29
C THR A 102 2.20 4.77 -9.67
N GLN A 103 3.38 4.79 -10.28
CA GLN A 103 3.63 4.08 -11.55
C GLN A 103 3.66 2.54 -11.37
N HIS A 104 3.63 2.05 -10.13
CA HIS A 104 3.75 0.64 -9.77
C HIS A 104 2.57 0.11 -8.93
N GLY A 105 1.38 0.68 -9.09
CA GLY A 105 0.21 0.41 -8.28
C GLY A 105 -0.05 1.47 -7.22
N HIS A 106 -0.93 1.20 -6.27
CA HIS A 106 -1.35 2.17 -5.27
C HIS A 106 -0.76 1.88 -3.88
N VAL A 107 -0.69 2.93 -3.07
CA VAL A 107 -0.18 2.88 -1.69
C VAL A 107 -1.17 3.53 -0.75
N VAL A 108 -1.68 2.80 0.20
CA VAL A 108 -2.38 3.35 1.37
C VAL A 108 -1.34 3.88 2.36
N ALA A 109 -1.40 5.18 2.67
CA ALA A 109 -0.49 5.85 3.58
C ALA A 109 -1.19 6.25 4.88
N LEU A 110 -0.87 5.56 5.97
CA LEU A 110 -1.44 5.79 7.31
C LEU A 110 -0.60 6.78 8.10
N GLY A 111 -1.27 7.66 8.86
CA GLY A 111 -0.60 8.62 9.74
C GLY A 111 0.25 9.65 9.01
N LEU A 112 -0.04 9.89 7.73
CA LEU A 112 0.66 10.85 6.91
C LEU A 112 0.11 12.26 7.15
N PRO A 113 0.95 13.26 7.53
CA PRO A 113 0.54 14.65 7.60
C PRO A 113 0.38 15.25 6.19
N GLU A 114 -0.09 16.50 6.11
CA GLU A 114 -0.04 17.28 4.87
C GLU A 114 1.38 17.31 4.29
N SER A 115 1.49 16.95 3.01
CA SER A 115 2.77 16.98 2.31
C SER A 115 3.04 18.38 1.75
N PRO A 116 4.30 18.86 1.77
CA PRO A 116 4.66 20.17 1.21
C PRO A 116 4.60 20.22 -0.34
N TYR A 117 4.41 19.09 -1.00
CA TYR A 117 4.26 18.95 -2.45
C TYR A 117 3.46 17.68 -2.78
N PRO A 118 2.89 17.57 -4.01
CA PRO A 118 2.16 16.36 -4.42
C PRO A 118 3.04 15.12 -4.35
N LEU A 119 2.57 14.06 -3.71
CA LEU A 119 3.20 12.75 -3.76
C LEU A 119 2.66 11.97 -4.96
N GLY A 120 3.54 11.40 -5.76
CA GLY A 120 3.21 10.63 -6.96
C GLY A 120 4.47 10.23 -7.72
N GLY A 121 4.29 9.51 -8.83
CA GLY A 121 5.38 9.03 -9.68
C GLY A 121 5.89 7.65 -9.28
N GLU A 122 7.20 7.48 -9.22
CA GLU A 122 7.83 6.21 -8.85
C GLU A 122 7.46 5.77 -7.43
N ALA A 123 7.06 4.51 -7.28
CA ALA A 123 6.67 3.96 -5.99
C ALA A 123 7.75 4.15 -4.91
N ARG A 124 9.04 3.93 -5.27
CA ARG A 124 10.16 4.12 -4.36
C ARG A 124 10.22 5.55 -3.82
N ASP A 125 10.00 6.54 -4.67
CA ASP A 125 10.06 7.95 -4.30
C ASP A 125 8.91 8.34 -3.35
N VAL A 126 7.71 7.82 -3.63
CA VAL A 126 6.53 7.98 -2.76
C VAL A 126 6.78 7.31 -1.39
N LEU A 127 7.33 6.11 -1.36
CA LEU A 127 7.63 5.39 -0.10
C LEU A 127 8.70 6.13 0.73
N GLU A 128 9.74 6.69 0.08
CA GLU A 128 10.74 7.53 0.75
C GLU A 128 10.09 8.77 1.39
N ASP A 129 9.15 9.41 0.70
CA ASP A 129 8.45 10.59 1.21
C ASP A 129 7.50 10.25 2.36
N ILE A 130 6.71 9.16 2.23
CA ILE A 130 5.85 8.68 3.32
C ILE A 130 6.69 8.39 4.57
N ALA A 131 7.81 7.70 4.43
CA ALA A 131 8.71 7.40 5.54
C ALA A 131 9.32 8.66 6.15
N ARG A 132 9.80 9.61 5.31
CA ARG A 132 10.37 10.89 5.74
C ARG A 132 9.36 11.76 6.49
N LEU A 133 8.09 11.72 6.10
CA LEU A 133 6.99 12.42 6.75
C LEU A 133 6.43 11.68 7.98
N GLY A 134 6.95 10.48 8.28
CA GLY A 134 6.57 9.70 9.46
C GLY A 134 5.34 8.79 9.24
N GLY A 135 4.82 8.69 8.01
CA GLY A 135 3.73 7.81 7.63
C GLY A 135 4.10 6.33 7.59
N PHE A 136 3.13 5.47 7.36
CA PHE A 136 3.28 4.03 7.17
C PHE A 136 2.60 3.61 5.87
N ALA A 137 3.35 2.97 4.97
CA ALA A 137 2.92 2.62 3.64
C ALA A 137 2.50 1.15 3.53
N ILE A 138 1.35 0.89 2.91
CA ILE A 138 0.77 -0.43 2.65
C ILE A 138 0.49 -0.52 1.15
N ALA A 139 0.98 -1.57 0.47
CA ALA A 139 0.62 -1.84 -0.91
C ALA A 139 -0.87 -2.20 -0.99
N ALA A 140 -1.65 -1.41 -1.71
CA ALA A 140 -3.07 -1.64 -1.92
C ALA A 140 -3.28 -2.68 -3.03
N HIS A 141 -4.34 -3.50 -2.92
CA HIS A 141 -4.79 -4.47 -3.94
C HIS A 141 -3.66 -5.04 -4.84
N PRO A 142 -2.59 -5.64 -4.24
CA PRO A 142 -1.36 -5.96 -4.94
C PRO A 142 -1.50 -7.01 -6.05
N ASP A 143 -2.55 -7.81 -6.04
CA ASP A 143 -2.88 -8.84 -7.02
C ASP A 143 -4.03 -8.44 -7.97
N SER A 144 -4.37 -7.15 -8.03
CA SER A 144 -5.42 -6.66 -8.90
C SER A 144 -5.23 -7.11 -10.36
N GLU A 145 -6.29 -7.59 -11.00
CA GLU A 145 -6.33 -7.94 -12.44
C GLU A 145 -6.14 -6.72 -13.36
N LYS A 146 -6.22 -5.51 -12.82
CA LYS A 146 -5.94 -4.29 -13.55
C LYS A 146 -4.46 -3.94 -13.42
N PRO A 147 -3.67 -3.94 -14.51
CA PRO A 147 -2.22 -3.69 -14.46
C PRO A 147 -1.84 -2.35 -13.82
N GLU A 148 -2.69 -1.32 -13.99
CA GLU A 148 -2.48 0.00 -13.41
C GLU A 148 -2.67 0.06 -11.88
N LEU A 149 -3.38 -0.92 -11.32
CA LEU A 149 -3.62 -1.04 -9.88
C LEU A 149 -2.66 -2.03 -9.22
N GLN A 150 -2.14 -3.00 -9.99
CA GLN A 150 -1.31 -4.08 -9.49
C GLN A 150 0.00 -3.56 -8.91
N TRP A 151 0.35 -4.00 -7.69
CA TRP A 151 1.63 -3.63 -7.09
C TRP A 151 2.79 -4.40 -7.71
N THR A 152 3.73 -3.68 -8.33
CA THR A 152 4.90 -4.28 -9.00
C THR A 152 6.24 -3.93 -8.36
N ALA A 153 6.30 -2.94 -7.47
CA ALA A 153 7.53 -2.45 -6.84
C ALA A 153 7.93 -3.25 -5.58
N TRP A 154 7.98 -4.58 -5.64
CA TRP A 154 8.22 -5.46 -4.50
C TRP A 154 9.60 -5.31 -3.85
N GLU A 155 10.60 -4.82 -4.58
CA GLU A 155 11.95 -4.54 -4.06
C GLU A 155 12.00 -3.25 -3.24
N SER A 156 10.97 -2.40 -3.35
CA SER A 156 10.87 -1.15 -2.59
C SER A 156 10.54 -1.42 -1.11
N PRO A 157 10.90 -0.52 -0.18
CA PRO A 157 10.75 -0.74 1.26
C PRO A 157 9.31 -0.51 1.74
N ILE A 158 8.34 -1.23 1.16
CA ILE A 158 6.94 -1.21 1.60
C ILE A 158 6.81 -1.82 3.00
N GLY A 159 6.05 -1.15 3.90
CA GLY A 159 5.86 -1.57 5.29
C GLY A 159 4.81 -2.65 5.49
N GLY A 160 3.84 -2.75 4.59
CA GLY A 160 2.77 -3.75 4.62
C GLY A 160 2.13 -3.96 3.26
N LEU A 161 1.19 -4.88 3.19
CA LEU A 161 0.39 -5.16 2.00
C LEU A 161 -1.02 -5.62 2.38
N GLU A 162 -1.96 -5.46 1.48
CA GLU A 162 -3.24 -6.12 1.55
C GLU A 162 -3.09 -7.54 1.02
N TRP A 163 -3.26 -8.54 1.92
CA TRP A 163 -3.20 -9.93 1.49
C TRP A 163 -4.52 -10.37 0.85
N LEU A 164 -5.60 -9.64 1.10
CA LEU A 164 -6.94 -9.77 0.52
C LEU A 164 -7.50 -8.37 0.29
N ASN A 165 -8.15 -8.13 -0.88
CA ASN A 165 -8.83 -6.88 -1.20
C ASN A 165 -10.21 -7.15 -1.81
N ALA A 166 -11.28 -6.59 -1.22
CA ALA A 166 -12.65 -6.91 -1.61
C ALA A 166 -13.03 -6.47 -3.02
N ASP A 167 -12.44 -5.39 -3.55
CA ASP A 167 -12.73 -4.93 -4.91
C ASP A 167 -12.00 -5.76 -5.97
N SER A 168 -10.89 -6.40 -5.64
CA SER A 168 -10.14 -7.27 -6.54
C SER A 168 -10.81 -8.63 -6.73
N GLU A 169 -11.33 -9.24 -5.66
CA GLU A 169 -11.83 -10.62 -5.63
C GLU A 169 -12.96 -10.94 -6.59
N TRP A 170 -13.82 -9.98 -6.93
CA TRP A 170 -14.89 -10.25 -7.89
C TRP A 170 -14.46 -10.12 -9.35
N ARG A 171 -13.26 -9.56 -9.61
CA ARG A 171 -12.80 -9.22 -10.97
C ARG A 171 -12.20 -10.40 -11.72
N ASP A 172 -11.65 -11.36 -11.01
CA ASP A 172 -11.07 -12.59 -11.54
C ASP A 172 -12.09 -13.75 -11.64
N GLU A 173 -13.31 -13.48 -11.16
CA GLU A 173 -14.38 -14.47 -11.11
C GLU A 173 -14.97 -14.82 -12.49
N SER A 174 -15.37 -16.09 -12.61
CA SER A 174 -16.02 -16.57 -13.81
C SER A 174 -17.39 -15.92 -14.03
N VAL A 175 -17.83 -15.80 -15.30
CA VAL A 175 -19.17 -15.29 -15.63
C VAL A 175 -20.28 -16.10 -14.93
N TRP A 176 -20.08 -17.39 -14.70
CA TRP A 176 -21.04 -18.25 -14.00
C TRP A 176 -21.10 -17.98 -12.51
N SER A 177 -19.96 -17.74 -11.86
CA SER A 177 -19.89 -17.31 -10.46
C SER A 177 -20.61 -15.97 -10.28
N LEU A 178 -20.34 -15.00 -11.15
CA LEU A 178 -21.00 -13.70 -11.13
C LEU A 178 -22.51 -13.81 -11.39
N ALA A 179 -22.95 -14.62 -12.34
CA ALA A 179 -24.38 -14.85 -12.60
C ALA A 179 -25.08 -15.47 -11.38
N ARG A 180 -24.43 -16.44 -10.72
CA ARG A 180 -24.92 -17.02 -9.46
C ARG A 180 -24.99 -15.97 -8.36
N ALA A 181 -23.95 -15.13 -8.20
CA ALA A 181 -23.93 -14.06 -7.24
C ALA A 181 -25.10 -13.09 -7.47
N VAL A 182 -25.37 -12.65 -8.69
CA VAL A 182 -26.51 -11.78 -9.00
C VAL A 182 -27.85 -12.43 -8.61
N LEU A 183 -27.99 -13.73 -8.81
CA LEU A 183 -29.23 -14.47 -8.47
C LEU A 183 -29.42 -14.65 -6.95
N THR A 184 -28.35 -14.83 -6.18
CA THR A 184 -28.42 -15.13 -4.75
C THR A 184 -28.29 -13.89 -3.86
N TYR A 185 -27.69 -12.80 -4.36
CA TYR A 185 -27.47 -11.55 -3.66
C TYR A 185 -28.73 -10.95 -3.00
N PRO A 186 -29.91 -10.88 -3.67
CA PRO A 186 -31.11 -10.35 -3.03
C PRO A 186 -31.58 -11.15 -1.81
N GLY A 187 -31.22 -12.41 -1.71
CA GLY A 187 -31.62 -13.29 -0.60
C GLY A 187 -30.65 -13.29 0.57
N ARG A 188 -29.34 -13.26 0.27
CA ARG A 188 -28.25 -13.33 1.26
C ARG A 188 -27.02 -12.60 0.71
N ALA A 189 -27.03 -11.28 0.81
CA ALA A 189 -26.02 -10.43 0.17
C ALA A 189 -24.59 -10.73 0.67
N THR A 190 -24.35 -10.68 1.99
CA THR A 190 -23.01 -10.90 2.56
C THR A 190 -22.51 -12.32 2.31
N GLU A 191 -23.38 -13.32 2.49
CA GLU A 191 -23.04 -14.72 2.20
C GLU A 191 -22.83 -14.99 0.70
N THR A 192 -23.43 -14.20 -0.17
CA THR A 192 -23.17 -14.25 -1.62
C THR A 192 -21.80 -13.63 -1.94
N LEU A 193 -21.48 -12.47 -1.36
CA LEU A 193 -20.19 -11.84 -1.59
C LEU A 193 -19.03 -12.74 -1.14
N VAL A 194 -19.16 -13.42 0.01
CA VAL A 194 -18.09 -14.30 0.49
C VAL A 194 -17.83 -15.47 -0.47
N THR A 195 -18.83 -15.89 -1.31
CA THR A 195 -18.60 -16.96 -2.31
C THR A 195 -17.70 -16.53 -3.47
N LEU A 196 -17.39 -15.24 -3.58
CA LEU A 196 -16.49 -14.66 -4.57
C LEU A 196 -15.05 -14.54 -4.05
N LEU A 197 -14.79 -14.91 -2.79
CA LEU A 197 -13.45 -14.89 -2.23
C LEU A 197 -12.75 -16.21 -2.50
N ASP A 198 -11.49 -16.13 -2.87
CA ASP A 198 -10.61 -17.28 -2.90
C ASP A 198 -9.30 -17.00 -2.12
N ARG A 199 -8.36 -17.95 -2.12
CA ARG A 199 -7.08 -17.78 -1.45
C ARG A 199 -6.12 -17.05 -2.39
N PRO A 200 -5.68 -15.80 -2.10
CA PRO A 200 -4.72 -15.07 -2.90
C PRO A 200 -3.30 -15.63 -2.67
N SER A 201 -3.07 -16.84 -3.20
CA SER A 201 -1.88 -17.65 -2.93
C SER A 201 -0.58 -16.94 -3.33
N ALA A 202 -0.57 -16.27 -4.49
CA ALA A 202 0.62 -15.54 -4.97
C ALA A 202 1.00 -14.39 -4.03
N THR A 203 0.01 -13.64 -3.55
CA THR A 203 0.22 -12.53 -2.61
C THR A 203 0.69 -13.03 -1.24
N LEU A 204 0.09 -14.11 -0.71
CA LEU A 204 0.52 -14.73 0.54
C LEU A 204 1.95 -15.28 0.45
N GLU A 205 2.33 -15.94 -0.64
CA GLU A 205 3.70 -16.43 -0.88
C GLU A 205 4.71 -15.27 -1.01
N ARG A 206 4.29 -14.17 -1.64
CA ARG A 206 5.09 -12.95 -1.73
C ARG A 206 5.29 -12.33 -0.35
N TRP A 207 4.24 -12.24 0.45
CA TRP A 207 4.32 -11.77 1.83
C TRP A 207 5.25 -12.63 2.69
N ASP A 208 5.12 -13.97 2.62
CA ASP A 208 6.02 -14.91 3.30
C ASP A 208 7.49 -14.70 2.88
N THR A 209 7.73 -14.38 1.61
CA THR A 209 9.08 -14.08 1.11
C THR A 209 9.62 -12.76 1.68
N LEU A 210 8.80 -11.72 1.74
CA LEU A 210 9.16 -10.43 2.33
C LEU A 210 9.48 -10.57 3.81
N THR A 211 8.64 -11.28 4.57
CA THR A 211 8.79 -11.41 6.03
C THR A 211 10.04 -12.17 6.44
N ARG A 212 10.62 -12.99 5.56
CA ARG A 212 11.92 -13.62 5.80
C ARG A 212 13.10 -12.63 5.83
N THR A 213 12.96 -11.47 5.22
CA THR A 213 14.03 -10.48 5.07
C THR A 213 13.76 -9.17 5.81
N ARG A 214 12.50 -8.82 6.04
CA ARG A 214 12.08 -7.58 6.70
C ARG A 214 10.74 -7.75 7.39
N ARG A 215 10.43 -6.86 8.33
CA ARG A 215 9.06 -6.80 8.88
C ARG A 215 8.12 -6.30 7.80
N SER A 216 7.00 -6.98 7.63
CA SER A 216 5.94 -6.60 6.71
C SER A 216 4.59 -7.01 7.28
N VAL A 217 3.64 -6.08 7.30
CA VAL A 217 2.31 -6.27 7.87
C VAL A 217 1.34 -6.72 6.79
N GLY A 218 0.55 -7.76 7.06
CA GLY A 218 -0.56 -8.19 6.19
C GLY A 218 -1.90 -7.74 6.76
N LEU A 219 -2.77 -7.21 5.91
CA LEU A 219 -4.10 -6.70 6.24
C LEU A 219 -5.12 -7.15 5.20
N ALA A 220 -6.41 -7.14 5.56
CA ALA A 220 -7.49 -7.24 4.59
C ALA A 220 -8.00 -5.83 4.25
N GLY A 221 -7.89 -5.43 2.99
CA GLY A 221 -8.37 -4.15 2.46
C GLY A 221 -9.84 -4.22 2.06
N SER A 222 -10.66 -3.33 2.60
CA SER A 222 -12.09 -3.28 2.23
C SER A 222 -12.32 -2.73 0.83
N ASP A 223 -11.51 -1.77 0.43
CA ASP A 223 -11.61 -1.03 -0.83
C ASP A 223 -13.06 -0.65 -1.17
N ALA A 224 -13.75 -0.17 -0.12
CA ALA A 224 -15.19 -0.03 -0.11
C ALA A 224 -15.61 1.28 -0.80
N HIS A 225 -16.28 1.15 -1.94
CA HIS A 225 -16.83 2.26 -2.71
C HIS A 225 -18.38 2.29 -2.68
N ALA A 226 -19.02 1.16 -2.31
CA ALA A 226 -20.45 0.92 -2.39
C ALA A 226 -21.03 1.16 -3.80
N ARG A 227 -20.32 0.74 -4.83
CA ARG A 227 -20.74 0.83 -6.24
C ARG A 227 -20.24 -0.36 -7.06
N ILE A 228 -21.02 -0.73 -8.07
CA ILE A 228 -20.50 -1.55 -9.17
C ILE A 228 -20.23 -0.61 -10.34
N GLY A 229 -18.98 -0.42 -10.70
CA GLY A 229 -18.57 0.26 -11.91
C GLY A 229 -18.75 -0.68 -13.10
N LEU A 230 -19.74 -0.41 -13.96
CA LEU A 230 -19.76 -1.02 -15.27
C LEU A 230 -18.69 -0.36 -16.12
N ARG A 231 -17.83 -1.14 -16.74
CA ARG A 231 -16.60 -0.73 -17.47
C ARG A 231 -16.77 0.37 -18.54
N THR A 232 -18.01 0.79 -18.81
CA THR A 232 -18.37 1.77 -19.84
C THR A 232 -19.18 2.97 -19.33
N LEU A 233 -19.41 3.08 -18.02
CA LEU A 233 -20.32 4.08 -17.44
C LEU A 233 -19.60 4.96 -16.42
N GLY A 234 -18.57 5.66 -16.81
CA GLY A 234 -17.95 6.67 -15.98
C GLY A 234 -16.44 6.78 -16.15
N GLU A 235 -15.93 7.96 -15.93
CA GLU A 235 -14.51 8.24 -15.78
C GLU A 235 -13.98 7.60 -14.50
N PRO A 236 -12.69 7.25 -14.40
CA PRO A 236 -12.05 6.97 -13.13
C PRO A 236 -12.39 8.07 -12.13
N TYR A 237 -12.75 7.69 -10.89
CA TYR A 237 -13.18 8.61 -9.83
C TYR A 237 -14.59 9.23 -9.99
N ASP A 238 -15.43 8.71 -10.89
CA ASP A 238 -16.83 9.11 -10.97
C ASP A 238 -17.68 8.40 -9.91
N ASN A 239 -18.31 9.15 -9.02
CA ASN A 239 -19.20 8.65 -7.96
C ASN A 239 -20.69 8.59 -8.39
N SER A 240 -21.00 8.83 -9.66
CA SER A 240 -22.37 8.86 -10.21
C SER A 240 -22.96 7.49 -10.56
N ALA A 241 -22.38 6.39 -10.08
CA ALA A 241 -22.84 5.02 -10.37
C ALA A 241 -24.33 4.83 -10.02
N PRO A 242 -25.14 4.28 -10.92
CA PRO A 242 -26.59 4.13 -10.69
C PRO A 242 -26.96 3.05 -9.67
N LEU A 243 -26.02 2.20 -9.29
CA LEU A 243 -26.25 1.10 -8.35
C LEU A 243 -25.24 1.17 -7.20
N HIS A 244 -25.75 1.41 -5.99
CA HIS A 244 -24.98 1.45 -4.74
C HIS A 244 -24.93 0.07 -4.09
N VAL A 245 -24.40 -0.92 -4.81
CA VAL A 245 -24.25 -2.31 -4.36
C VAL A 245 -22.85 -2.81 -4.73
N PRO A 246 -22.20 -3.62 -3.85
CA PRO A 246 -22.61 -3.89 -2.47
C PRO A 246 -22.57 -2.62 -1.61
N SER A 247 -23.42 -2.52 -0.59
CA SER A 247 -23.39 -1.39 0.33
C SER A 247 -22.17 -1.46 1.26
N TYR A 248 -21.74 -0.33 1.85
CA TYR A 248 -20.66 -0.31 2.85
C TYR A 248 -20.91 -1.30 3.99
N GLU A 249 -22.12 -1.38 4.52
CA GLU A 249 -22.45 -2.34 5.58
C GLU A 249 -22.22 -3.79 5.15
N GLN A 250 -22.56 -4.15 3.91
CA GLN A 250 -22.36 -5.50 3.39
C GLN A 250 -20.88 -5.85 3.24
N ILE A 251 -20.05 -4.89 2.77
CA ILE A 251 -18.60 -5.05 2.70
C ILE A 251 -18.01 -5.16 4.12
N PHE A 252 -18.41 -4.30 5.05
CA PHE A 252 -17.93 -4.33 6.43
C PHE A 252 -18.35 -5.57 7.22
N ARG A 253 -19.38 -6.27 6.79
CA ARG A 253 -19.77 -7.59 7.31
C ARG A 253 -19.04 -8.75 6.64
N LEU A 254 -18.33 -8.50 5.54
CA LEU A 254 -17.61 -9.53 4.83
C LEU A 254 -16.36 -9.97 5.59
N PHE A 255 -15.53 -9.00 5.98
CA PHE A 255 -14.34 -9.23 6.80
C PHE A 255 -13.95 -7.98 7.62
N SER A 256 -13.09 -8.17 8.60
CA SER A 256 -12.54 -7.10 9.43
C SER A 256 -11.09 -7.37 9.82
N ASN A 257 -10.39 -6.30 10.21
CA ASN A 257 -9.09 -6.35 10.85
C ASN A 257 -9.26 -6.17 12.36
N THR A 258 -8.75 -7.10 13.14
CA THR A 258 -8.86 -7.12 14.60
C THR A 258 -7.52 -6.79 15.22
N LEU A 259 -7.48 -5.71 16.01
CA LEU A 259 -6.27 -5.31 16.75
C LEU A 259 -6.08 -6.19 17.98
N THR A 260 -4.85 -6.63 18.22
CA THR A 260 -4.46 -7.38 19.41
C THR A 260 -3.91 -6.43 20.49
N HIS A 261 -4.13 -6.78 21.77
CA HIS A 261 -3.59 -6.04 22.91
C HIS A 261 -3.93 -4.53 22.93
N THR A 262 -5.06 -4.16 22.29
CA THR A 262 -5.46 -2.76 22.10
C THR A 262 -6.80 -2.51 22.82
N ALA A 263 -6.89 -1.40 23.52
CA ALA A 263 -8.14 -0.87 24.07
C ALA A 263 -8.28 0.60 23.66
N LEU A 264 -9.50 1.02 23.33
CA LEU A 264 -9.81 2.41 23.00
C LEU A 264 -10.25 3.15 24.28
N SER A 265 -9.75 4.37 24.45
CA SER A 265 -9.97 5.20 25.64
C SER A 265 -11.21 6.10 25.53
N GLY A 266 -11.66 6.37 24.30
CA GLY A 266 -12.69 7.35 23.95
C GLY A 266 -12.13 8.72 23.58
N ASP A 267 -10.82 8.95 23.70
CA ASP A 267 -10.12 10.11 23.12
C ASP A 267 -9.74 9.80 21.67
N ALA A 268 -10.38 10.48 20.73
CA ALA A 268 -10.25 10.15 19.31
C ALA A 268 -8.81 10.30 18.78
N ALA A 269 -8.06 11.29 19.24
CA ALA A 269 -6.68 11.52 18.78
C ALA A 269 -5.72 10.46 19.34
N ALA A 270 -5.84 10.15 20.64
CA ALA A 270 -5.04 9.11 21.28
C ALA A 270 -5.38 7.73 20.72
N ASP A 271 -6.65 7.45 20.49
CA ASP A 271 -7.11 6.17 19.96
C ASP A 271 -6.71 5.97 18.50
N ALA A 272 -6.74 7.02 17.66
CA ALA A 272 -6.25 6.95 16.29
C ALA A 272 -4.75 6.67 16.24
N ALA A 273 -3.96 7.34 17.09
CA ALA A 273 -2.52 7.06 17.21
C ALA A 273 -2.28 5.61 17.66
N THR A 274 -3.07 5.10 18.59
CA THR A 274 -3.01 3.71 19.08
C THR A 274 -3.34 2.71 17.98
N VAL A 275 -4.40 2.93 17.19
CA VAL A 275 -4.79 2.09 16.05
C VAL A 275 -3.68 2.04 15.01
N ILE A 276 -3.15 3.20 14.59
CA ILE A 276 -2.07 3.28 13.59
C ILE A 276 -0.80 2.61 14.11
N ALA A 277 -0.45 2.81 15.39
CA ALA A 277 0.71 2.16 16.00
C ALA A 277 0.57 0.63 16.06
N ALA A 278 -0.62 0.13 16.42
CA ALA A 278 -0.89 -1.31 16.43
C ALA A 278 -0.79 -1.92 15.03
N ILE A 279 -1.34 -1.27 14.01
CA ILE A 279 -1.22 -1.71 12.61
C ILE A 279 0.26 -1.72 12.18
N ARG A 280 0.99 -0.62 12.41
CA ARG A 280 2.42 -0.50 12.07
C ARG A 280 3.28 -1.58 12.76
N ALA A 281 2.91 -1.97 13.97
CA ALA A 281 3.58 -3.04 14.71
C ALA A 281 3.22 -4.44 14.24
N GLY A 282 2.15 -4.61 13.44
CA GLY A 282 1.59 -5.90 13.05
C GLY A 282 0.76 -6.55 14.17
N HIS A 283 0.36 -5.79 15.20
CA HIS A 283 -0.54 -6.24 16.26
C HIS A 283 -2.00 -6.29 15.76
N VAL A 284 -2.19 -7.05 14.70
CA VAL A 284 -3.46 -7.17 13.98
C VAL A 284 -3.55 -8.54 13.30
N TYR A 285 -4.75 -9.08 13.21
CA TYR A 285 -5.07 -10.21 12.33
C TYR A 285 -6.36 -9.91 11.56
N SER A 286 -6.55 -10.55 10.41
CA SER A 286 -7.76 -10.40 9.60
C SER A 286 -8.67 -11.60 9.76
N THR A 287 -9.99 -11.35 9.80
CA THR A 287 -11.03 -12.40 9.88
C THR A 287 -12.04 -12.19 8.77
N ILE A 288 -12.37 -13.23 7.99
CA ILE A 288 -13.49 -13.20 7.05
C ILE A 288 -14.78 -13.52 7.81
N ASP A 289 -15.39 -12.47 8.36
CA ASP A 289 -16.52 -12.54 9.29
C ASP A 289 -17.74 -13.26 8.69
N ALA A 290 -17.93 -13.16 7.38
CA ALA A 290 -19.03 -13.80 6.68
C ALA A 290 -18.91 -15.34 6.60
N LEU A 291 -17.74 -15.93 6.85
CA LEU A 291 -17.55 -17.39 6.90
C LEU A 291 -17.92 -17.98 8.25
N GLY A 292 -17.44 -17.40 9.34
CA GLY A 292 -17.61 -17.98 10.68
C GLY A 292 -17.96 -16.96 11.77
N GLY A 293 -18.17 -15.70 11.40
CA GLY A 293 -18.31 -14.60 12.35
C GLY A 293 -16.94 -14.05 12.80
N PRO A 294 -16.94 -12.88 13.48
CA PRO A 294 -15.74 -12.27 14.02
C PRO A 294 -15.22 -13.08 15.21
N ALA A 295 -14.13 -13.80 15.01
CA ALA A 295 -13.55 -14.65 16.04
C ALA A 295 -12.45 -13.93 16.83
N VAL A 296 -12.28 -14.33 18.07
CA VAL A 296 -11.12 -13.95 18.89
C VAL A 296 -10.04 -14.99 18.73
N MET A 297 -8.81 -14.53 18.44
CA MET A 297 -7.63 -15.36 18.33
C MET A 297 -6.50 -14.83 19.21
N SER A 298 -5.76 -15.72 19.85
CA SER A 298 -4.48 -15.45 20.49
C SER A 298 -3.40 -16.29 19.81
N PHE A 299 -2.35 -15.63 19.35
CA PHE A 299 -1.16 -16.26 18.79
C PHE A 299 0.07 -15.75 19.51
N THR A 300 0.73 -16.63 20.24
CA THR A 300 1.87 -16.30 21.08
C THR A 300 3.01 -17.30 20.89
N ALA A 301 4.23 -16.84 21.14
CA ALA A 301 5.42 -17.67 21.20
C ALA A 301 6.26 -17.30 22.42
N THR A 302 6.94 -18.29 23.01
CA THR A 302 7.86 -18.09 24.14
C THR A 302 9.22 -18.74 23.85
N SER A 303 10.31 -18.14 24.36
CA SER A 303 11.65 -18.73 24.32
C SER A 303 12.46 -18.26 25.53
N GLY A 304 12.88 -19.19 26.41
CA GLY A 304 13.71 -18.88 27.58
C GLY A 304 13.15 -17.78 28.50
N GLY A 305 11.80 -17.72 28.65
CA GLY A 305 11.11 -16.72 29.46
C GLY A 305 10.72 -15.43 28.73
N ALA A 306 11.21 -15.17 27.52
CA ALA A 306 10.69 -14.11 26.65
C ALA A 306 9.36 -14.56 26.03
N MET A 307 8.43 -13.60 25.78
CA MET A 307 7.16 -13.83 25.13
C MET A 307 6.97 -12.82 23.99
N ALA A 308 6.34 -13.24 22.91
CA ALA A 308 5.96 -12.43 21.76
C ALA A 308 4.57 -12.83 21.27
N ALA A 309 3.85 -11.88 20.69
CA ALA A 309 2.60 -12.07 19.97
C ALA A 309 2.77 -11.77 18.46
N GLY A 310 1.72 -11.98 17.66
CA GLY A 310 1.73 -11.60 16.25
C GLY A 310 2.18 -10.14 16.07
N GLY A 311 3.15 -9.88 15.19
CA GLY A 311 3.80 -8.60 14.98
C GLY A 311 5.15 -8.43 15.70
N ASP A 312 5.40 -9.17 16.77
CA ASP A 312 6.57 -8.99 17.63
C ASP A 312 7.81 -9.75 17.14
N VAL A 313 8.97 -9.27 17.64
CA VAL A 313 10.23 -10.00 17.58
C VAL A 313 10.39 -10.82 18.89
N LEU A 314 10.59 -12.12 18.79
CA LEU A 314 10.88 -13.00 19.89
C LEU A 314 12.40 -13.20 20.01
N PRO A 315 13.06 -12.73 21.08
CA PRO A 315 14.45 -13.07 21.35
C PRO A 315 14.61 -14.58 21.58
N LEU A 316 15.58 -15.22 20.93
CA LEU A 316 15.85 -16.64 21.09
C LEU A 316 16.78 -16.88 22.28
N ASN A 317 16.22 -17.41 23.37
CA ASN A 317 16.94 -17.78 24.58
C ASN A 317 16.80 -19.29 24.91
N GLY A 318 16.34 -20.08 23.93
CA GLY A 318 16.06 -21.50 24.04
C GLY A 318 15.07 -21.96 22.97
N PRO A 319 14.55 -23.21 23.06
CA PRO A 319 13.49 -23.67 22.16
C PRO A 319 12.30 -22.71 22.12
N VAL A 320 11.63 -22.66 20.99
CA VAL A 320 10.43 -21.83 20.78
C VAL A 320 9.21 -22.68 21.10
N ALA A 321 8.37 -22.23 22.03
CA ALA A 321 7.05 -22.82 22.27
C ALA A 321 5.99 -21.87 21.69
N LEU A 322 5.23 -22.37 20.72
CA LEU A 322 4.16 -21.67 20.01
C LEU A 322 2.79 -22.12 20.52
N ARG A 323 1.88 -21.19 20.69
CA ARG A 323 0.50 -21.45 21.12
C ARG A 323 -0.48 -20.60 20.33
N VAL A 324 -1.47 -21.24 19.74
CA VAL A 324 -2.59 -20.63 19.02
C VAL A 324 -3.88 -21.05 19.69
N GLU A 325 -4.66 -20.10 20.14
CA GLU A 325 -6.00 -20.31 20.67
C GLU A 325 -6.99 -19.51 19.84
N VAL A 326 -8.04 -20.15 19.35
CA VAL A 326 -9.04 -19.54 18.48
C VAL A 326 -10.43 -19.83 19.00
N GLN A 327 -11.30 -18.82 19.05
CA GLN A 327 -12.74 -19.01 19.24
C GLN A 327 -13.34 -19.63 17.98
N ALA A 328 -13.15 -20.95 17.80
CA ALA A 328 -13.48 -21.63 16.57
C ALA A 328 -14.36 -22.87 16.80
N PRO A 329 -15.16 -23.29 15.82
CA PRO A 329 -15.83 -24.59 15.82
C PRO A 329 -14.81 -25.75 15.97
N ALA A 330 -15.30 -26.89 16.46
CA ALA A 330 -14.43 -28.05 16.72
C ALA A 330 -13.81 -28.66 15.45
N ASP A 331 -14.37 -28.38 14.28
CA ASP A 331 -13.90 -28.83 12.96
C ASP A 331 -13.07 -27.77 12.20
N ALA A 332 -12.82 -26.60 12.81
CA ALA A 332 -11.88 -25.64 12.26
C ALA A 332 -10.47 -26.22 12.19
N ARG A 333 -9.74 -25.88 11.15
CA ARG A 333 -8.36 -26.29 10.93
C ARG A 333 -7.43 -25.12 11.16
N ILE A 334 -6.45 -25.31 12.04
CA ILE A 334 -5.37 -24.36 12.30
C ILE A 334 -4.09 -24.87 11.61
N ASP A 335 -3.54 -24.07 10.71
CA ASP A 335 -2.25 -24.29 10.07
C ASP A 335 -1.22 -23.31 10.65
N LEU A 336 -0.15 -23.82 11.23
CA LEU A 336 1.00 -23.03 11.64
C LEU A 336 2.05 -23.07 10.53
N LEU A 337 2.42 -21.90 10.04
CA LEU A 337 3.44 -21.77 9.00
C LEU A 337 4.76 -21.30 9.61
N LYS A 338 5.86 -21.87 9.12
CA LYS A 338 7.24 -21.46 9.42
C LYS A 338 7.91 -21.08 8.10
N ASP A 339 8.36 -19.83 7.99
CA ASP A 339 8.99 -19.29 6.76
C ASP A 339 8.14 -19.55 5.49
N GLY A 340 6.80 -19.50 5.62
CA GLY A 340 5.83 -19.72 4.54
C GLY A 340 5.42 -21.18 4.30
N ALA A 341 6.05 -22.17 4.98
CA ALA A 341 5.68 -23.57 4.85
C ALA A 341 4.86 -24.04 6.06
N VAL A 342 3.77 -24.79 5.84
CA VAL A 342 2.99 -25.40 6.91
C VAL A 342 3.86 -26.45 7.63
N VAL A 343 4.08 -26.26 8.94
CA VAL A 343 4.88 -27.17 9.78
C VAL A 343 4.04 -27.95 10.76
N GLU A 344 2.85 -27.49 11.10
CA GLU A 344 1.92 -28.17 11.98
C GLU A 344 0.48 -27.86 11.57
N THR A 345 -0.40 -28.84 11.69
CA THR A 345 -1.85 -28.70 11.45
C THR A 345 -2.62 -29.32 12.60
N ARG A 346 -3.63 -28.63 13.11
CA ARG A 346 -4.55 -29.15 14.13
C ARG A 346 -6.00 -28.84 13.76
N THR A 347 -6.87 -29.77 14.07
CA THR A 347 -8.33 -29.54 14.04
C THR A 347 -8.79 -29.19 15.45
N GLY A 348 -9.59 -28.12 15.56
CA GLY A 348 -10.11 -27.63 16.82
C GLY A 348 -9.60 -26.25 17.19
N PRO A 349 -9.84 -25.78 18.43
CA PRO A 349 -9.59 -24.41 18.84
C PRO A 349 -8.18 -24.14 19.38
N LEU A 350 -7.32 -25.16 19.48
CA LEU A 350 -5.99 -25.06 20.10
C LEU A 350 -4.93 -25.79 19.26
N LEU A 351 -3.81 -25.08 19.02
CA LEU A 351 -2.57 -25.67 18.49
C LEU A 351 -1.42 -25.27 19.40
N GLU A 352 -0.60 -26.26 19.79
CA GLU A 352 0.66 -26.06 20.50
C GLU A 352 1.77 -26.80 19.76
N LEU A 353 2.92 -26.13 19.62
CA LEU A 353 4.12 -26.70 18.99
C LEU A 353 5.38 -26.25 19.75
N ALA A 354 6.28 -27.17 20.01
CA ALA A 354 7.64 -26.83 20.40
C ALA A 354 8.59 -27.00 19.21
N ASP A 355 9.37 -25.97 18.91
CA ASP A 355 10.32 -25.96 17.79
C ASP A 355 11.75 -25.67 18.31
N ALA A 356 12.73 -25.95 17.48
CA ALA A 356 14.14 -25.72 17.80
C ALA A 356 14.44 -24.21 17.92
N ALA A 357 15.48 -23.87 18.71
CA ALA A 357 15.99 -22.52 18.85
C ALA A 357 16.74 -22.09 17.57
N ALA A 358 16.00 -21.75 16.53
CA ALA A 358 16.55 -21.29 15.25
C ALA A 358 15.76 -20.08 14.75
N PRO A 359 16.43 -19.10 14.08
CA PRO A 359 15.73 -17.95 13.51
C PRO A 359 14.68 -18.39 12.48
N ALA A 360 13.44 -17.93 12.68
CA ALA A 360 12.31 -18.26 11.82
C ALA A 360 11.21 -17.19 11.91
N VAL A 361 10.31 -17.20 10.94
CA VAL A 361 9.08 -16.40 10.94
C VAL A 361 7.89 -17.33 11.03
N TYR A 362 7.02 -17.12 12.02
CA TYR A 362 5.83 -17.95 12.22
C TYR A 362 4.57 -17.14 12.01
N ARG A 363 3.61 -17.66 11.25
CA ARG A 363 2.26 -17.12 11.14
C ARG A 363 1.20 -18.23 11.13
N VAL A 364 -0.04 -17.84 11.28
CA VAL A 364 -1.17 -18.76 11.42
C VAL A 364 -2.21 -18.48 10.35
N GLU A 365 -2.74 -19.53 9.75
CA GLU A 365 -3.97 -19.53 8.98
C GLU A 365 -4.98 -20.45 9.64
N VAL A 366 -6.23 -20.00 9.74
CA VAL A 366 -7.34 -20.83 10.21
C VAL A 366 -8.35 -20.97 9.09
N SER A 367 -8.75 -22.20 8.79
CA SER A 367 -9.73 -22.50 7.75
C SER A 367 -10.98 -23.16 8.32
N LEU A 368 -12.12 -22.92 7.70
CA LEU A 368 -13.39 -23.56 8.03
C LEU A 368 -13.77 -24.57 6.95
N PRO A 369 -14.44 -25.68 7.29
CA PRO A 369 -14.97 -26.59 6.30
C PRO A 369 -15.97 -25.90 5.37
N GLY A 370 -15.81 -26.13 4.06
CA GLY A 370 -16.68 -25.54 3.05
C GLY A 370 -16.44 -24.07 2.73
N ALA A 371 -15.31 -23.50 3.18
CA ALA A 371 -14.88 -22.17 2.74
C ALA A 371 -14.74 -22.13 1.21
N PRO A 372 -15.08 -21.01 0.55
CA PRO A 372 -15.03 -20.87 -0.90
C PRO A 372 -13.58 -20.79 -1.41
N GLY A 373 -13.45 -20.88 -2.74
CA GLY A 373 -12.16 -20.81 -3.43
C GLY A 373 -11.47 -22.16 -3.61
N GLN A 374 -10.50 -22.20 -4.52
CA GLN A 374 -9.64 -23.36 -4.77
C GLN A 374 -8.22 -22.90 -5.10
N PRO A 375 -7.33 -22.84 -4.08
CA PRO A 375 -7.53 -23.29 -2.68
C PRO A 375 -8.53 -22.43 -1.91
N ALA A 376 -9.13 -23.02 -0.88
CA ALA A 376 -10.12 -22.32 -0.06
C ALA A 376 -9.50 -21.11 0.67
N VAL A 377 -10.24 -20.00 0.71
CA VAL A 377 -9.82 -18.80 1.43
C VAL A 377 -9.70 -19.11 2.93
N PRO A 378 -8.64 -18.69 3.61
CA PRO A 378 -8.53 -18.83 5.07
C PRO A 378 -9.54 -17.92 5.77
N TRP A 379 -10.15 -18.42 6.85
CA TRP A 379 -11.07 -17.64 7.69
C TRP A 379 -10.34 -16.58 8.51
N ILE A 380 -9.17 -16.95 9.08
CA ILE A 380 -8.34 -16.03 9.85
C ILE A 380 -6.90 -16.10 9.35
N VAL A 381 -6.24 -14.94 9.22
CA VAL A 381 -4.82 -14.82 8.89
C VAL A 381 -4.16 -13.91 9.90
N SER A 382 -3.14 -14.43 10.61
CA SER A 382 -2.35 -13.66 11.56
C SER A 382 -1.22 -12.88 10.89
N ASN A 383 -0.78 -11.80 11.54
CA ASN A 383 0.56 -11.29 11.30
C ASN A 383 1.61 -12.20 11.97
N PRO A 384 2.87 -12.18 11.46
CA PRO A 384 3.88 -13.12 11.91
C PRO A 384 4.56 -12.74 13.23
N ILE A 385 5.09 -13.76 13.94
CA ILE A 385 6.08 -13.61 15.00
C ILE A 385 7.46 -13.85 14.40
N TYR A 386 8.41 -12.94 14.65
CA TYR A 386 9.78 -12.98 14.14
C TYR A 386 10.72 -13.55 15.22
N ALA A 387 10.92 -14.85 15.24
CA ALA A 387 11.80 -15.49 16.22
C ALA A 387 13.27 -15.34 15.83
N GLY A 388 14.07 -14.69 16.67
CA GLY A 388 15.52 -14.49 16.46
C GLY A 388 15.88 -13.70 15.20
N ARG A 389 14.89 -13.02 14.61
CA ARG A 389 15.09 -12.17 13.44
C ARG A 389 14.73 -10.73 13.83
N ASP A 390 15.74 -9.91 14.02
CA ASP A 390 15.56 -8.46 14.05
C ASP A 390 15.46 -7.98 12.59
N ALA A 391 14.32 -8.22 12.00
CA ALA A 391 14.02 -7.79 10.65
C ALA A 391 13.69 -6.28 10.69
N ALA A 392 14.73 -5.47 10.83
CA ALA A 392 14.61 -4.02 10.61
C ALA A 392 13.97 -3.77 9.23
N ALA A 393 13.24 -2.66 9.09
CA ALA A 393 12.79 -2.22 7.77
C ALA A 393 13.97 -2.29 6.80
N ALA A 394 13.74 -2.80 5.58
CA ALA A 394 14.80 -2.93 4.60
C ALA A 394 15.46 -1.56 4.36
N VAL A 395 16.55 -1.32 5.04
CA VAL A 395 17.45 -0.22 4.68
C VAL A 395 18.25 -0.76 3.50
N PRO A 396 18.20 -0.09 2.34
CA PRO A 396 19.05 -0.48 1.22
C PRO A 396 20.49 -0.60 1.71
N ALA A 397 21.17 -1.67 1.34
CA ALA A 397 22.56 -1.87 1.73
C ALA A 397 23.37 -0.63 1.33
N ALA A 398 24.10 -0.07 2.27
CA ALA A 398 24.95 1.09 2.00
C ALA A 398 25.95 0.71 0.89
N ARG A 399 25.90 1.43 -0.23
CA ARG A 399 26.83 1.23 -1.32
C ARG A 399 28.20 1.81 -0.94
N PRO A 400 29.30 1.20 -1.38
CA PRO A 400 30.62 1.75 -1.13
C PRO A 400 30.74 3.16 -1.74
N PRO A 401 31.36 4.12 -1.04
CA PRO A 401 31.56 5.45 -1.57
C PRO A 401 32.47 5.39 -2.80
N ALA A 402 32.26 6.29 -3.77
CA ALA A 402 33.15 6.44 -4.90
C ALA A 402 34.57 6.81 -4.43
N THR A 403 35.57 6.22 -5.09
CA THR A 403 36.99 6.44 -4.77
C THR A 403 37.67 7.45 -5.68
N THR A 404 37.08 7.70 -6.85
CA THR A 404 37.59 8.67 -7.84
C THR A 404 36.43 9.52 -8.37
N PHE A 405 36.72 10.79 -8.65
CA PHE A 405 35.72 11.75 -9.14
C PHE A 405 36.24 12.53 -10.35
N ALA A 406 35.36 12.79 -11.32
CA ALA A 406 35.54 13.77 -12.38
C ALA A 406 34.60 14.95 -12.08
N VAL A 407 35.16 16.14 -11.93
CA VAL A 407 34.39 17.35 -11.60
C VAL A 407 33.81 17.95 -12.87
N GLU A 408 32.48 18.11 -12.90
CA GLU A 408 31.75 18.73 -14.00
C GLU A 408 31.42 20.21 -13.72
N TYR A 409 31.18 20.54 -12.45
CA TYR A 409 31.00 21.92 -11.98
C TYR A 409 31.39 22.03 -10.51
N LYS A 410 32.09 23.11 -10.17
CA LYS A 410 32.40 23.45 -8.79
C LYS A 410 32.33 24.94 -8.54
N ASP A 411 32.95 25.77 -9.36
CA ASP A 411 33.04 27.21 -9.22
C ASP A 411 33.08 27.92 -10.56
N GLY A 412 32.64 29.17 -10.62
CA GLY A 412 32.77 30.02 -11.78
C GLY A 412 31.65 29.92 -12.79
N PRO A 413 31.87 30.42 -14.02
CA PRO A 413 30.82 30.46 -15.05
C PRO A 413 30.43 29.08 -15.55
N VAL A 414 29.14 28.89 -15.78
CA VAL A 414 28.60 27.69 -16.40
C VAL A 414 28.96 27.64 -17.89
N GLN A 415 29.46 26.51 -18.34
CA GLN A 415 29.74 26.29 -19.75
C GLN A 415 28.86 25.15 -20.33
N GLY A 416 28.15 25.45 -21.41
CA GLY A 416 27.35 24.47 -22.15
C GLY A 416 26.02 24.05 -21.52
N TRP A 417 25.71 24.52 -20.30
CA TRP A 417 24.37 24.28 -19.74
C TRP A 417 23.34 25.13 -20.44
N ILE A 418 22.17 24.53 -20.68
CA ILE A 418 21.01 25.22 -21.28
C ILE A 418 19.76 24.96 -20.46
N VAL A 419 18.74 25.78 -20.71
CA VAL A 419 17.40 25.60 -20.12
C VAL A 419 16.43 25.15 -21.20
N GLU A 420 15.71 24.06 -20.96
CA GLU A 420 14.60 23.59 -21.77
C GLU A 420 13.30 23.71 -20.96
N THR A 421 12.24 24.22 -21.55
CA THR A 421 10.96 24.40 -20.88
C THR A 421 9.81 23.95 -21.79
N SER A 422 8.76 23.42 -21.17
CA SER A 422 7.47 23.29 -21.86
C SER A 422 6.81 24.65 -22.11
N GLN A 423 5.86 24.68 -23.02
CA GLN A 423 5.11 25.92 -23.30
C GLN A 423 4.48 26.50 -22.02
N GLY A 424 4.70 27.77 -21.77
CA GLY A 424 4.20 28.49 -20.60
C GLY A 424 5.02 28.30 -19.33
N SER A 425 6.05 27.44 -19.34
CA SER A 425 7.01 27.30 -18.24
C SER A 425 8.22 28.24 -18.46
N LEU A 426 8.90 28.56 -17.37
CA LEU A 426 10.05 29.45 -17.35
C LEU A 426 11.22 28.78 -16.61
N GLY A 427 12.44 29.11 -17.02
CA GLY A 427 13.65 28.68 -16.33
C GLY A 427 14.80 29.65 -16.52
N ALA A 428 15.69 29.72 -15.53
CA ALA A 428 16.94 30.50 -15.62
C ALA A 428 18.04 29.83 -14.80
N ILE A 429 19.27 29.91 -15.29
CA ILE A 429 20.48 29.50 -14.59
C ILE A 429 21.32 30.75 -14.31
N ASP A 430 21.64 30.99 -13.06
CA ASP A 430 22.51 32.09 -12.63
C ASP A 430 23.65 31.50 -11.78
N VAL A 431 24.83 32.08 -11.87
CA VAL A 431 25.94 31.84 -10.93
C VAL A 431 25.82 32.84 -9.81
N VAL A 432 25.64 32.36 -8.61
CA VAL A 432 25.48 33.23 -7.42
C VAL A 432 26.56 32.97 -6.41
N LYS A 433 26.83 33.96 -5.54
CA LYS A 433 27.83 33.83 -4.47
C LYS A 433 27.29 32.88 -3.40
N ALA A 434 28.07 31.84 -3.07
CA ALA A 434 27.85 30.96 -1.94
C ALA A 434 28.61 31.40 -0.67
N ILE A 435 28.52 30.62 0.41
CA ILE A 435 29.32 30.86 1.62
C ILE A 435 30.82 30.73 1.28
N THR A 436 31.17 29.76 0.48
CA THR A 436 32.50 29.54 -0.08
C THR A 436 32.35 29.37 -1.60
N GLY A 437 33.03 30.25 -2.40
CA GLY A 437 32.95 30.16 -3.85
C GLY A 437 31.64 30.64 -4.44
N THR A 438 31.17 29.91 -5.45
CA THR A 438 29.90 30.16 -6.16
C THR A 438 29.08 28.88 -6.29
N GLU A 439 27.76 29.03 -6.41
CA GLU A 439 26.84 27.93 -6.67
C GLU A 439 25.91 28.27 -7.84
N LEU A 440 25.33 27.26 -8.50
CA LEU A 440 24.30 27.46 -9.52
C LEU A 440 22.95 27.70 -8.86
N SER A 441 22.28 28.77 -9.25
CA SER A 441 20.89 29.05 -8.90
C SER A 441 19.99 28.70 -10.09
N LEU A 442 19.26 27.60 -9.95
CA LEU A 442 18.32 27.10 -10.96
C LEU A 442 16.90 27.57 -10.59
N ARG A 443 16.42 28.61 -11.27
CA ARG A 443 15.06 29.14 -11.05
C ARG A 443 14.08 28.52 -12.03
N TYR A 444 12.94 28.07 -11.55
CA TYR A 444 11.89 27.48 -12.37
C TYR A 444 10.52 28.09 -12.08
N GLY A 445 9.64 28.08 -13.08
CA GLY A 445 8.22 28.36 -12.96
C GLY A 445 7.45 27.47 -13.94
N LEU A 446 6.55 26.65 -13.44
CA LEU A 446 5.78 25.74 -14.26
C LEU A 446 4.52 26.43 -14.83
N GLY A 447 4.13 26.05 -16.06
CA GLY A 447 2.87 26.53 -16.66
C GLY A 447 1.65 26.14 -15.81
N GLY A 448 0.59 26.96 -15.88
CA GLY A 448 -0.62 26.78 -15.06
C GLY A 448 -1.72 25.92 -15.70
N ALA A 449 -1.55 25.47 -16.96
CA ALA A 449 -2.60 24.72 -17.66
C ALA A 449 -2.61 23.25 -17.23
N ALA A 450 -3.71 22.80 -16.63
CA ALA A 450 -3.85 21.42 -16.15
C ALA A 450 -3.85 20.34 -17.25
N SER A 451 -4.12 20.73 -18.51
CA SER A 451 -4.13 19.82 -19.67
C SER A 451 -2.74 19.55 -20.28
N SER A 452 -1.70 20.20 -19.77
CA SER A 452 -0.30 19.99 -20.22
C SER A 452 0.51 19.32 -19.11
N SER A 453 1.65 18.76 -19.47
CA SER A 453 2.65 18.26 -18.51
C SER A 453 3.81 19.27 -18.42
N PRO A 454 3.63 20.40 -17.68
CA PRO A 454 4.63 21.44 -17.59
C PRO A 454 5.91 20.93 -16.97
N PHE A 455 7.06 21.36 -17.51
CA PHE A 455 8.38 21.09 -16.95
C PHE A 455 9.34 22.24 -17.19
N THR A 456 10.38 22.30 -16.36
CA THR A 456 11.60 23.07 -16.56
C THR A 456 12.78 22.14 -16.35
N ALA A 457 13.64 22.03 -17.34
CA ALA A 457 14.84 21.19 -17.31
C ALA A 457 16.11 22.07 -17.45
N PHE A 458 17.07 21.83 -16.59
CA PHE A 458 18.41 22.39 -16.65
C PHE A 458 19.34 21.30 -17.16
N VAL A 459 19.86 21.49 -18.35
CA VAL A 459 20.52 20.46 -19.16
C VAL A 459 22.02 20.67 -19.13
N MET A 460 22.73 19.73 -18.54
CA MET A 460 24.20 19.64 -18.54
C MET A 460 24.63 18.72 -19.68
N PRO A 461 25.52 19.15 -20.59
CA PRO A 461 26.08 18.26 -21.61
C PRO A 461 26.81 17.08 -20.95
N ALA A 462 26.67 15.91 -21.53
CA ALA A 462 27.43 14.72 -21.15
C ALA A 462 28.06 14.09 -22.36
N GLY A 463 29.09 13.27 -22.17
CA GLY A 463 29.80 12.58 -23.22
C GLY A 463 30.11 11.12 -22.87
N PRO A 464 30.78 10.38 -23.78
CA PRO A 464 31.07 8.97 -23.60
C PRO A 464 31.93 8.64 -22.37
N GLU A 465 32.58 9.64 -21.78
CA GLU A 465 33.33 9.52 -20.52
C GLU A 465 32.42 9.13 -19.34
N LEU A 466 31.12 9.44 -19.42
CA LEU A 466 30.12 9.02 -18.42
C LEU A 466 30.12 7.51 -18.20
N ALA A 467 30.41 6.72 -19.23
CA ALA A 467 30.49 5.26 -19.14
C ALA A 467 31.60 4.73 -18.21
N LYS A 468 32.53 5.58 -17.80
CA LYS A 468 33.59 5.23 -16.85
C LYS A 468 33.17 5.39 -15.40
N HIS A 469 31.98 5.91 -15.15
CA HIS A 469 31.46 6.26 -13.85
C HIS A 469 30.19 5.47 -13.52
N THR A 470 29.87 5.37 -12.22
CA THR A 470 28.71 4.60 -11.73
C THR A 470 27.64 5.50 -11.08
N GLN A 471 28.01 6.75 -10.82
CA GLN A 471 27.14 7.68 -10.09
C GLN A 471 27.40 9.14 -10.44
N LEU A 472 26.37 9.96 -10.22
CA LEU A 472 26.44 11.42 -10.17
C LEU A 472 26.30 11.86 -8.72
N THR A 473 27.19 12.74 -8.24
CA THR A 473 27.13 13.33 -6.91
C THR A 473 27.15 14.85 -7.04
N PHE A 474 26.34 15.53 -6.25
CA PHE A 474 26.28 16.98 -6.20
C PHE A 474 25.77 17.46 -4.85
N THR A 475 26.11 18.67 -4.46
CA THR A 475 25.49 19.34 -3.30
C THR A 475 24.28 20.12 -3.77
N ALA A 476 23.12 19.96 -3.11
CA ALA A 476 21.92 20.69 -3.48
C ALA A 476 21.06 21.09 -2.27
N ARG A 477 20.30 22.18 -2.46
CA ARG A 477 19.22 22.64 -1.59
C ARG A 477 18.14 23.32 -2.41
N ALA A 478 16.97 23.52 -1.83
CA ALA A 478 15.88 24.24 -2.46
C ALA A 478 15.29 25.29 -1.49
N ASN A 479 14.68 26.34 -2.03
CA ASN A 479 14.05 27.38 -1.18
C ASN A 479 12.81 26.89 -0.42
N LYS A 480 12.28 25.74 -0.79
CA LYS A 480 11.19 25.02 -0.13
C LYS A 480 11.35 23.52 -0.39
N PRO A 481 10.79 22.65 0.46
CA PRO A 481 10.77 21.21 0.21
C PRO A 481 10.23 20.90 -1.18
N THR A 482 10.94 20.10 -1.95
CA THR A 482 10.56 19.72 -3.31
C THR A 482 11.27 18.42 -3.73
N ARG A 483 10.83 17.83 -4.85
CA ARG A 483 11.58 16.80 -5.56
C ARG A 483 12.10 17.33 -6.89
N MET A 484 13.26 16.84 -7.28
CA MET A 484 13.89 17.13 -8.55
C MET A 484 14.26 15.81 -9.22
N SER A 485 13.83 15.64 -10.46
CA SER A 485 14.16 14.46 -11.26
C SER A 485 15.51 14.66 -11.92
N VAL A 486 16.50 13.83 -11.60
CA VAL A 486 17.76 13.74 -12.32
C VAL A 486 17.58 12.72 -13.44
N GLN A 487 17.82 13.13 -14.69
CA GLN A 487 17.56 12.29 -15.85
C GLN A 487 18.82 12.15 -16.71
N LEU A 488 19.02 10.96 -17.27
CA LEU A 488 19.98 10.70 -18.34
C LEU A 488 19.22 10.65 -19.67
N ARG A 489 19.68 11.39 -20.67
CA ARG A 489 19.07 11.44 -22.01
C ARG A 489 19.99 10.85 -23.05
N GLU A 490 19.48 9.84 -23.75
CA GLU A 490 20.08 9.27 -24.96
C GLU A 490 19.34 9.83 -26.19
N PRO A 491 20.04 10.22 -27.26
CA PRO A 491 19.36 10.73 -28.44
C PRO A 491 18.51 9.64 -29.11
N SER A 492 17.30 10.02 -29.53
CA SER A 492 16.42 9.23 -30.37
C SER A 492 15.74 10.12 -31.41
N VAL A 493 14.96 9.48 -32.31
CA VAL A 493 14.33 10.16 -33.45
C VAL A 493 13.33 11.25 -33.04
N GLU A 494 12.73 11.16 -31.83
CA GLU A 494 11.71 12.13 -31.40
C GLU A 494 12.20 13.07 -30.27
N ALA A 495 12.29 12.60 -29.05
CA ALA A 495 12.61 13.47 -27.90
C ALA A 495 13.79 12.95 -27.06
N GLY A 496 14.40 11.86 -27.48
CA GLY A 496 15.40 11.12 -26.72
C GLY A 496 14.77 10.18 -25.68
N GLU A 497 15.34 8.99 -25.56
CA GLU A 497 15.00 8.09 -24.46
C GLU A 497 15.57 8.64 -23.16
N ARG A 498 14.84 8.47 -22.05
CA ARG A 498 15.24 9.00 -20.75
C ARG A 498 15.10 7.96 -19.67
N TRP A 499 16.05 8.00 -18.73
CA TRP A 499 16.01 7.26 -17.46
C TRP A 499 16.18 8.26 -16.34
N HIS A 500 15.52 8.05 -15.23
CA HIS A 500 15.48 9.03 -14.18
C HIS A 500 15.56 8.44 -12.77
N ARG A 501 15.93 9.30 -11.84
CA ARG A 501 15.81 9.12 -10.41
C ARG A 501 15.39 10.45 -9.80
N SER A 502 14.29 10.47 -9.06
CA SER A 502 13.87 11.66 -8.33
C SER A 502 14.56 11.74 -6.97
N VAL A 503 14.92 12.94 -6.55
CA VAL A 503 15.62 13.20 -5.29
C VAL A 503 14.89 14.29 -4.51
N TYR A 504 14.71 14.06 -3.22
CA TYR A 504 14.18 15.08 -2.31
C TYR A 504 15.22 16.17 -2.04
N LEU A 505 14.80 17.43 -2.02
CA LEU A 505 15.58 18.59 -1.65
C LEU A 505 14.84 19.41 -0.59
N GLY A 506 15.56 19.75 0.47
CA GLY A 506 15.10 20.66 1.52
C GLY A 506 15.85 21.99 1.49
N PRO A 507 15.57 22.89 2.44
CA PRO A 507 16.28 24.19 2.56
C PRO A 507 17.76 24.06 2.91
N GLU A 508 18.15 22.99 3.61
CA GLU A 508 19.54 22.78 4.02
C GLU A 508 20.35 22.11 2.91
N PRO A 509 21.58 22.61 2.64
CA PRO A 509 22.47 21.96 1.69
C PRO A 509 22.82 20.54 2.12
N ARG A 510 22.76 19.60 1.17
CA ARG A 510 23.16 18.21 1.39
C ARG A 510 23.80 17.63 0.15
N GLU A 511 24.71 16.69 0.34
CA GLU A 511 25.22 15.88 -0.76
C GLU A 511 24.12 14.89 -1.22
N VAL A 512 23.92 14.82 -2.52
CA VAL A 512 22.99 13.91 -3.21
C VAL A 512 23.80 13.01 -4.12
N THR A 513 23.57 11.71 -4.01
CA THR A 513 24.17 10.72 -4.91
C THR A 513 23.07 10.00 -5.68
N VAL A 514 23.19 9.99 -7.00
CA VAL A 514 22.33 9.27 -7.92
C VAL A 514 23.16 8.19 -8.60
N TYR A 515 22.85 6.92 -8.34
CA TYR A 515 23.48 5.78 -8.99
C TYR A 515 22.82 5.50 -10.33
N PHE A 516 23.60 5.26 -11.37
CA PHE A 516 23.07 5.09 -12.73
C PHE A 516 22.33 3.77 -12.92
N ASP A 517 22.67 2.73 -12.15
CA ASP A 517 21.97 1.44 -12.12
C ASP A 517 20.65 1.47 -11.31
N ASP A 518 20.40 2.56 -10.56
CA ASP A 518 19.12 2.82 -9.85
C ASP A 518 18.09 3.58 -10.68
N MET A 519 18.46 4.02 -11.87
CA MET A 519 17.59 4.82 -12.72
C MET A 519 16.55 3.94 -13.41
N THR A 520 15.33 4.43 -13.50
CA THR A 520 14.20 3.77 -14.16
C THR A 520 13.81 4.51 -15.46
N PRO A 521 13.21 3.83 -16.45
CA PRO A 521 12.71 4.47 -17.65
C PRO A 521 11.74 5.62 -17.37
N ARG A 522 11.88 6.74 -18.08
CA ARG A 522 10.94 7.85 -18.05
C ARG A 522 10.14 7.89 -19.35
N GLY A 523 8.99 7.23 -19.36
CA GLY A 523 8.21 6.98 -20.56
C GLY A 523 8.75 5.81 -21.38
N PRO A 524 8.35 5.65 -22.66
CA PRO A 524 8.78 4.56 -23.51
C PRO A 524 10.29 4.58 -23.73
N THR A 525 10.96 3.47 -23.47
CA THR A 525 12.39 3.26 -23.73
C THR A 525 12.60 1.89 -24.37
N SER A 526 13.66 1.77 -25.16
CA SER A 526 14.02 0.50 -25.80
C SER A 526 14.65 -0.50 -24.82
N ARG A 527 15.11 -0.02 -23.65
CA ARG A 527 15.84 -0.80 -22.64
C ARG A 527 15.45 -0.39 -21.24
N PRO A 528 15.49 -1.30 -20.25
CA PRO A 528 15.22 -0.96 -18.86
C PRO A 528 16.31 -0.08 -18.23
N GLN A 529 17.53 -0.12 -18.74
CA GLN A 529 18.69 0.63 -18.23
C GLN A 529 19.35 1.46 -19.34
N PRO A 530 19.93 2.64 -19.03
CA PRO A 530 20.62 3.47 -20.01
C PRO A 530 21.93 2.82 -20.48
N THR A 531 22.32 3.08 -21.73
CA THR A 531 23.69 2.80 -22.19
C THR A 531 24.54 4.03 -21.97
N LEU A 532 25.31 4.07 -20.87
CA LEU A 532 26.00 5.28 -20.42
C LEU A 532 26.93 5.91 -21.48
N ALA A 533 27.51 5.09 -22.41
CA ALA A 533 28.34 5.60 -23.50
C ALA A 533 27.56 6.42 -24.55
N ASN A 534 26.23 6.26 -24.59
CA ASN A 534 25.37 6.94 -25.56
C ASN A 534 24.71 8.19 -24.96
N ILE A 535 24.82 8.40 -23.63
CA ILE A 535 24.23 9.55 -22.97
C ILE A 535 24.88 10.84 -23.44
N GLN A 536 24.05 11.79 -23.86
CA GLN A 536 24.48 13.12 -24.32
C GLN A 536 24.14 14.25 -23.36
N ALA A 537 23.25 14.02 -22.41
CA ALA A 537 22.89 15.03 -21.44
C ALA A 537 22.45 14.42 -20.09
N VAL A 538 22.81 15.12 -19.01
CA VAL A 538 22.20 14.98 -17.70
C VAL A 538 21.25 16.15 -17.51
N LEU A 539 20.01 15.87 -17.10
CA LEU A 539 18.98 16.88 -16.88
C LEU A 539 18.60 16.92 -15.41
N PHE A 540 18.46 18.13 -14.88
CA PHE A 540 17.85 18.40 -13.58
C PHE A 540 16.46 19.00 -13.86
N VAL A 541 15.41 18.20 -13.62
CA VAL A 541 14.05 18.51 -14.08
C VAL A 541 13.13 18.74 -12.90
N VAL A 542 12.34 19.80 -12.98
CA VAL A 542 11.15 20.02 -12.15
C VAL A 542 9.93 19.94 -13.05
N ASP A 543 8.99 19.08 -12.69
CA ASP A 543 7.74 18.86 -13.44
C ASP A 543 6.53 18.74 -12.50
N THR A 544 5.36 18.51 -13.07
CA THR A 544 4.10 18.45 -12.32
C THR A 544 3.86 17.13 -11.61
N GLU A 545 4.79 16.19 -11.64
CA GLU A 545 4.70 14.98 -10.83
C GLU A 545 4.80 15.29 -9.33
N ASN A 546 5.75 16.17 -8.95
CA ASN A 546 5.94 16.58 -7.57
C ASN A 546 5.93 18.11 -7.38
N THR A 547 5.38 18.86 -8.33
CA THR A 547 5.18 20.30 -8.20
C THR A 547 3.83 20.67 -8.79
N ALA A 548 3.01 21.43 -8.06
CA ALA A 548 1.71 21.86 -8.54
C ALA A 548 1.82 22.70 -9.83
N HIS A 549 0.81 22.64 -10.69
CA HIS A 549 0.67 23.55 -11.83
C HIS A 549 0.77 25.01 -11.38
N GLY A 550 1.53 25.82 -12.11
CA GLY A 550 1.83 27.21 -11.72
C GLY A 550 2.85 27.35 -10.59
N GLY A 551 3.36 26.22 -10.07
CA GLY A 551 4.37 26.22 -9.03
C GLY A 551 5.71 26.79 -9.52
N ASN A 552 6.44 27.44 -8.61
CA ASN A 552 7.76 28.00 -8.90
C ASN A 552 8.71 27.80 -7.73
N GLY A 553 9.99 27.99 -7.98
CA GLY A 553 11.00 27.88 -6.92
C GLY A 553 12.41 28.08 -7.42
N THR A 554 13.36 27.92 -6.49
CA THR A 554 14.79 27.98 -6.77
C THR A 554 15.46 26.78 -6.14
N ILE A 555 16.30 26.12 -6.91
CA ILE A 555 17.19 25.04 -6.48
C ILE A 555 18.62 25.56 -6.63
N TRP A 556 19.46 25.31 -5.65
CA TRP A 556 20.89 25.62 -5.72
C TRP A 556 21.66 24.32 -5.84
N ILE A 557 22.60 24.28 -6.77
CA ILE A 557 23.46 23.11 -7.01
C ILE A 557 24.94 23.55 -7.03
N ASP A 558 25.78 22.74 -6.39
CA ASP A 558 27.23 22.91 -6.37
C ASP A 558 27.93 21.54 -6.39
N ASP A 559 29.24 21.56 -6.63
CA ASP A 559 30.13 20.40 -6.58
C ASP A 559 29.60 19.17 -7.39
N VAL A 560 29.18 19.44 -8.64
CA VAL A 560 28.67 18.39 -9.54
C VAL A 560 29.83 17.55 -10.06
N ARG A 561 29.78 16.24 -9.81
CA ARG A 561 30.88 15.33 -10.13
C ARG A 561 30.38 13.92 -10.45
N TYR A 562 31.04 13.28 -11.38
CA TYR A 562 30.85 11.84 -11.63
C TYR A 562 31.77 11.05 -10.71
N GLY A 563 31.26 9.98 -10.10
CA GLY A 563 31.98 9.10 -9.19
C GLY A 563 32.14 7.66 -9.73
N ARG A 564 33.24 6.99 -9.33
CA ARG A 564 33.51 5.59 -9.64
C ARG A 564 34.00 4.86 -8.39
#